data_c5e7eb5a665f70fb1e83da5bd3b35e5f
#
_entry.id   c5e7eb5a665f70fb1e83da5bd3b35e5f
#
_cell.length_a   1.000
_cell.length_b   1.000
_cell.length_c   1.000
_cell.angle_alpha   90.00
_cell.angle_beta   90.00
_cell.angle_gamma   90.00
#
_symmetry.space_group_name_H-M   'P 1'
#
loop_
_entity.id
_entity.type
_entity.pdbx_description
1 polymer ?
#
loop_
_entity_poly.entity_id
_entity_poly.type
_entity_poly.pdbx_seq_one_letter_code
_entity_poly.pdbx_strand_id
1 'polypeptide(L)'
;MTYKIEEAGKTFIYHWFVYMLGALKQIDLSSKVDVCFDREDYNAYQKESFELLSDILNVVPNDCQWDLVPSIKPRDIRNNSGQDHVDPSTYFFLRDLFLSRVDDKFDMTDYDKIYICRGRSHLCEGNREDSAVPGVRRRQIMNEGEVVESLEEMGVKCIFFEDYTVAEKIQIFNKASLIISPQSGGMVFSLFAGPQTDIVEIYPPNPHQYCDQYIDICRHLDIPFRRFTDVAKLDGYDNMVVDSTELVNFVQG
;
A
#
# COMPACT_ATOMS: atom_id res chain seq x y z
N MET A 1 6.43 2.36 -28.86
CA MET A 1 7.77 1.98 -28.35
C MET A 1 7.55 1.08 -27.17
N THR A 2 8.30 -0.01 -27.05
CA THR A 2 8.18 -0.96 -25.95
C THR A 2 9.27 -0.69 -24.90
N TYR A 3 8.92 -0.74 -23.63
CA TYR A 3 9.85 -0.58 -22.51
C TYR A 3 9.82 -1.82 -21.62
N LYS A 4 10.97 -2.23 -21.12
CA LYS A 4 11.07 -3.26 -20.09
C LYS A 4 11.26 -2.63 -18.73
N ILE A 5 10.40 -2.98 -17.77
CA ILE A 5 10.59 -2.64 -16.36
C ILE A 5 11.13 -3.88 -15.65
N GLU A 6 12.38 -3.80 -15.20
CA GLU A 6 13.01 -4.89 -14.48
C GLU A 6 12.38 -5.06 -13.09
N GLU A 7 12.27 -6.30 -12.61
CA GLU A 7 11.68 -6.57 -11.29
C GLU A 7 12.56 -6.03 -10.17
N ALA A 8 11.99 -5.20 -9.31
CA ALA A 8 12.66 -4.67 -8.12
C ALA A 8 12.29 -5.47 -6.87
N GLY A 9 12.61 -6.78 -6.88
CA GLY A 9 12.31 -7.66 -5.76
C GLY A 9 10.87 -8.14 -5.74
N LYS A 10 10.55 -8.96 -4.75
CA LYS A 10 9.34 -9.75 -4.64
C LYS A 10 8.03 -8.96 -4.64
N THR A 11 6.97 -9.64 -4.96
CA THR A 11 5.55 -9.31 -5.14
C THR A 11 4.86 -8.52 -4.02
N PHE A 12 5.54 -7.64 -3.30
CA PHE A 12 4.90 -6.82 -2.28
C PHE A 12 4.17 -5.64 -2.91
N ILE A 13 2.99 -5.35 -2.41
CA ILE A 13 2.14 -4.28 -2.91
C ILE A 13 2.83 -2.91 -2.87
N TYR A 14 3.64 -2.62 -1.84
CA TYR A 14 4.46 -1.41 -1.78
C TYR A 14 5.48 -1.36 -2.93
N HIS A 15 6.23 -2.44 -3.16
CA HIS A 15 7.22 -2.50 -4.24
C HIS A 15 6.54 -2.39 -5.61
N TRP A 16 5.34 -2.94 -5.76
CA TRP A 16 4.57 -2.80 -6.97
C TRP A 16 4.23 -1.34 -7.28
N PHE A 17 3.58 -0.66 -6.35
CA PHE A 17 3.19 0.74 -6.59
C PHE A 17 4.40 1.65 -6.67
N VAL A 18 5.27 1.64 -5.68
CA VAL A 18 6.32 2.64 -5.55
C VAL A 18 7.49 2.40 -6.48
N TYR A 19 7.91 1.15 -6.65
CA TYR A 19 9.06 0.86 -7.50
C TYR A 19 8.68 0.48 -8.92
N MET A 20 7.78 -0.48 -9.11
CA MET A 20 7.47 -0.97 -10.46
C MET A 20 6.66 0.07 -11.24
N LEU A 21 5.54 0.55 -10.70
CA LEU A 21 4.74 1.58 -11.35
C LEU A 21 5.38 2.98 -11.27
N GLY A 22 6.14 3.27 -10.21
CA GLY A 22 6.93 4.50 -10.10
C GLY A 22 7.99 4.63 -11.20
N ALA A 23 8.49 3.51 -11.75
CA ALA A 23 9.42 3.52 -12.87
C ALA A 23 8.80 4.10 -14.17
N LEU A 24 7.47 4.09 -14.30
CA LEU A 24 6.75 4.70 -15.42
C LEU A 24 7.01 6.22 -15.55
N LYS A 25 7.41 6.87 -14.46
CA LYS A 25 7.81 8.29 -14.48
C LYS A 25 8.95 8.58 -15.47
N GLN A 26 9.75 7.57 -15.81
CA GLN A 26 10.87 7.69 -16.73
C GLN A 26 10.46 7.53 -18.21
N ILE A 27 9.18 7.27 -18.46
CA ILE A 27 8.62 7.02 -19.80
C ILE A 27 7.78 8.23 -20.22
N ASP A 28 7.87 8.62 -21.49
CA ASP A 28 6.91 9.56 -22.06
C ASP A 28 5.55 8.86 -22.26
N LEU A 29 4.60 9.20 -21.41
CA LEU A 29 3.23 8.68 -21.42
C LEU A 29 2.24 9.58 -22.19
N SER A 30 2.72 10.51 -23.02
CA SER A 30 1.87 11.36 -23.88
C SER A 30 1.10 10.57 -24.94
N SER A 31 1.54 9.34 -25.21
CA SER A 31 0.85 8.36 -26.06
C SER A 31 0.89 7.00 -25.40
N LYS A 32 -0.03 6.10 -25.80
CA LYS A 32 -0.06 4.73 -25.29
C LYS A 32 1.23 3.99 -25.63
N VAL A 33 1.86 3.40 -24.63
CA VAL A 33 3.14 2.68 -24.74
C VAL A 33 2.99 1.20 -24.41
N ASP A 34 3.79 0.37 -25.03
CA ASP A 34 3.93 -1.03 -24.66
C ASP A 34 4.93 -1.15 -23.50
N VAL A 35 4.54 -1.84 -22.45
CA VAL A 35 5.37 -2.08 -21.27
C VAL A 35 5.38 -3.57 -20.96
N CYS A 36 6.56 -4.10 -20.72
CA CYS A 36 6.74 -5.44 -20.19
C CYS A 36 7.34 -5.35 -18.80
N PHE A 37 6.77 -6.10 -17.88
CA PHE A 37 7.37 -6.34 -16.57
C PHE A 37 8.07 -7.70 -16.58
N ASP A 38 9.20 -7.80 -15.91
CA ASP A 38 10.02 -9.01 -15.88
C ASP A 38 9.39 -10.10 -15.01
N ARG A 39 8.18 -10.54 -15.39
CA ARG A 39 7.42 -11.60 -14.72
C ARG A 39 6.33 -12.18 -15.62
N GLU A 40 5.93 -13.41 -15.33
CA GLU A 40 4.92 -14.14 -16.11
C GLU A 40 3.52 -14.04 -15.49
N ASP A 41 3.43 -13.99 -14.16
CA ASP A 41 2.16 -14.00 -13.42
C ASP A 41 1.92 -12.69 -12.67
N TYR A 42 0.67 -12.26 -12.67
CA TYR A 42 0.21 -11.06 -11.98
C TYR A 42 -0.90 -11.35 -10.98
N ASN A 43 -0.77 -10.79 -9.79
CA ASN A 43 -1.82 -10.83 -8.77
C ASN A 43 -3.01 -9.94 -9.15
N ALA A 44 -4.14 -10.10 -8.44
CA ALA A 44 -5.35 -9.33 -8.70
C ALA A 44 -5.08 -7.80 -8.70
N TYR A 45 -4.45 -7.26 -7.66
CA TYR A 45 -4.17 -5.82 -7.58
C TYR A 45 -3.23 -5.30 -8.68
N GLN A 46 -2.37 -6.16 -9.24
CA GLN A 46 -1.51 -5.79 -10.36
C GLN A 46 -2.31 -5.71 -11.66
N LYS A 47 -3.19 -6.69 -11.91
CA LYS A 47 -4.09 -6.70 -13.06
C LYS A 47 -5.05 -5.51 -13.02
N GLU A 48 -5.65 -5.24 -11.86
CA GLU A 48 -6.51 -4.07 -11.65
C GLU A 48 -5.76 -2.74 -11.88
N SER A 49 -4.48 -2.67 -11.46
CA SER A 49 -3.65 -1.49 -11.76
C SER A 49 -3.44 -1.30 -13.27
N PHE A 50 -3.25 -2.39 -14.03
CA PHE A 50 -3.15 -2.32 -15.49
C PHE A 50 -4.45 -1.90 -16.15
N GLU A 51 -5.58 -2.39 -15.65
CA GLU A 51 -6.90 -1.99 -16.14
C GLU A 51 -7.11 -0.48 -15.98
N LEU A 52 -6.77 0.08 -14.83
CA LEU A 52 -6.81 1.51 -14.57
C LEU A 52 -5.87 2.33 -15.48
N LEU A 53 -4.77 1.75 -15.92
CA LEU A 53 -3.77 2.41 -16.77
C LEU A 53 -3.91 2.01 -18.24
N SER A 54 -4.96 1.31 -18.64
CA SER A 54 -5.12 0.73 -19.99
C SER A 54 -5.24 1.76 -21.12
N ASP A 55 -5.55 3.01 -20.79
CA ASP A 55 -5.54 4.13 -21.73
C ASP A 55 -4.13 4.55 -22.17
N ILE A 56 -3.13 4.38 -21.31
CA ILE A 56 -1.74 4.79 -21.55
C ILE A 56 -0.76 3.62 -21.64
N LEU A 57 -1.12 2.46 -21.09
CA LEU A 57 -0.26 1.27 -21.10
C LEU A 57 -0.91 0.12 -21.87
N ASN A 58 -0.07 -0.59 -22.62
CA ASN A 58 -0.36 -1.92 -23.12
C ASN A 58 0.67 -2.88 -22.50
N VAL A 59 0.22 -3.76 -21.62
CA VAL A 59 1.11 -4.74 -20.98
C VAL A 59 1.30 -5.91 -21.94
N VAL A 60 2.53 -6.09 -22.40
CA VAL A 60 2.90 -7.15 -23.35
C VAL A 60 3.59 -8.30 -22.62
N PRO A 61 3.51 -9.54 -23.17
CA PRO A 61 4.18 -10.70 -22.60
C PRO A 61 5.70 -10.54 -22.47
N ASN A 62 6.29 -11.27 -21.54
CA ASN A 62 7.74 -11.27 -21.29
C ASN A 62 8.51 -12.21 -22.26
N ASP A 63 8.10 -12.29 -23.52
CA ASP A 63 8.67 -13.16 -24.56
C ASP A 63 9.45 -12.42 -25.65
N CYS A 64 9.63 -11.10 -25.51
CA CYS A 64 10.31 -10.26 -26.48
C CYS A 64 11.83 -10.43 -26.43
N GLN A 65 12.51 -10.14 -27.57
CA GLN A 65 13.98 -10.04 -27.63
C GLN A 65 14.45 -8.79 -26.87
N TRP A 66 14.76 -8.95 -25.60
CA TRP A 66 14.99 -7.87 -24.64
C TRP A 66 16.26 -7.05 -24.88
N ASP A 67 17.23 -7.56 -25.63
CA ASP A 67 18.49 -6.87 -25.89
C ASP A 67 18.33 -5.58 -26.73
N LEU A 68 17.15 -5.38 -27.33
CA LEU A 68 16.86 -4.23 -28.18
C LEU A 68 15.82 -3.26 -27.56
N VAL A 69 15.34 -3.53 -26.34
CA VAL A 69 14.29 -2.75 -25.71
C VAL A 69 14.89 -1.91 -24.57
N PRO A 70 14.59 -0.59 -24.48
CA PRO A 70 15.03 0.21 -23.34
C PRO A 70 14.58 -0.42 -22.03
N SER A 71 15.54 -0.74 -21.15
CA SER A 71 15.28 -1.31 -19.84
C SER A 71 15.31 -0.22 -18.78
N ILE A 72 14.27 -0.20 -17.95
CA ILE A 72 14.14 0.72 -16.83
C ILE A 72 14.31 -0.07 -15.54
N LYS A 73 15.28 0.34 -14.74
CA LYS A 73 15.54 -0.28 -13.44
C LYS A 73 14.81 0.48 -12.35
N PRO A 74 13.89 -0.15 -11.63
CA PRO A 74 13.24 0.50 -10.49
C PRO A 74 14.21 1.02 -9.43
N ARG A 75 15.42 0.46 -9.37
CA ARG A 75 16.51 0.94 -8.49
C ARG A 75 16.97 2.36 -8.80
N ASP A 76 16.73 2.83 -10.01
CA ASP A 76 17.09 4.20 -10.43
C ASP A 76 16.22 5.27 -9.75
N ILE A 77 15.10 4.87 -9.12
CA ILE A 77 14.26 5.74 -8.28
C ILE A 77 14.72 5.78 -6.82
N ARG A 78 15.66 4.92 -6.40
CA ARG A 78 16.29 4.96 -5.08
C ARG A 78 17.47 5.92 -5.12
N ASN A 79 17.66 6.67 -4.04
CA ASN A 79 18.88 7.46 -3.94
C ASN A 79 20.11 6.57 -3.65
N ASN A 80 21.31 7.09 -3.97
CA ASN A 80 22.58 6.36 -3.86
C ASN A 80 23.00 6.05 -2.40
N SER A 81 22.23 6.41 -1.38
CA SER A 81 22.61 6.24 0.03
C SER A 81 22.33 4.85 0.59
N GLY A 82 21.74 3.95 -0.20
CA GLY A 82 21.38 2.60 0.26
C GLY A 82 20.20 2.54 1.24
N GLN A 83 19.68 3.68 1.64
CA GLN A 83 18.42 3.80 2.35
C GLN A 83 17.29 3.85 1.33
N ASP A 84 16.14 3.24 1.65
CA ASP A 84 14.95 3.20 0.78
C ASP A 84 14.28 4.59 0.67
N HIS A 85 15.03 5.60 0.30
CA HIS A 85 14.49 6.92 -0.01
C HIS A 85 14.08 6.95 -1.47
N VAL A 86 12.80 6.89 -1.69
CA VAL A 86 12.20 7.14 -3.01
C VAL A 86 12.27 8.65 -3.30
N ASP A 87 12.58 9.01 -4.54
CA ASP A 87 12.44 10.40 -4.97
C ASP A 87 10.99 10.86 -4.74
N PRO A 88 10.76 11.89 -3.93
CA PRO A 88 9.40 12.35 -3.58
C PRO A 88 8.52 12.65 -4.80
N SER A 89 9.11 13.10 -5.90
CA SER A 89 8.38 13.35 -7.15
C SER A 89 7.72 12.08 -7.74
N THR A 90 8.16 10.89 -7.32
CA THR A 90 7.52 9.62 -7.67
C THR A 90 6.16 9.47 -6.96
N TYR A 91 6.04 9.94 -5.73
CA TYR A 91 4.77 9.90 -4.99
C TYR A 91 3.72 10.81 -5.65
N PHE A 92 4.11 12.03 -6.02
CA PHE A 92 3.24 12.95 -6.75
C PHE A 92 2.83 12.39 -8.11
N PHE A 93 3.80 11.86 -8.86
CA PHE A 93 3.52 11.22 -10.15
C PHE A 93 2.50 10.08 -10.03
N LEU A 94 2.70 9.15 -9.10
CA LEU A 94 1.78 8.03 -8.89
C LEU A 94 0.40 8.50 -8.44
N ARG A 95 0.36 9.46 -7.53
CA ARG A 95 -0.89 10.07 -7.06
C ARG A 95 -1.70 10.63 -8.22
N ASP A 96 -1.10 11.50 -9.02
CA ASP A 96 -1.76 12.15 -10.15
C ASP A 96 -2.17 11.13 -11.21
N LEU A 97 -1.29 10.16 -11.49
CA LEU A 97 -1.51 9.10 -12.46
C LEU A 97 -2.78 8.30 -12.16
N PHE A 98 -2.99 7.90 -10.92
CA PHE A 98 -4.12 7.08 -10.52
C PHE A 98 -5.38 7.89 -10.20
N LEU A 99 -5.27 9.01 -9.49
CA LEU A 99 -6.43 9.83 -9.15
C LEU A 99 -7.13 10.39 -10.39
N SER A 100 -6.41 10.65 -11.47
CA SER A 100 -7.02 11.10 -12.73
C SER A 100 -7.81 10.01 -13.47
N ARG A 101 -7.71 8.72 -13.05
CA ARG A 101 -8.33 7.57 -13.71
C ARG A 101 -9.35 6.83 -12.88
N VAL A 102 -9.38 7.10 -11.59
CA VAL A 102 -10.40 6.50 -10.72
C VAL A 102 -11.67 7.35 -10.82
N ASP A 103 -12.77 6.71 -11.21
CA ASP A 103 -14.06 7.37 -11.26
C ASP A 103 -14.70 7.49 -9.85
N ASP A 104 -15.68 8.36 -9.73
CA ASP A 104 -16.30 8.72 -8.45
C ASP A 104 -17.57 7.90 -8.16
N LYS A 105 -17.61 6.64 -8.60
CA LYS A 105 -18.81 5.81 -8.52
C LYS A 105 -18.95 4.99 -7.24
N PHE A 106 -17.86 4.84 -6.48
CA PHE A 106 -17.93 4.09 -5.23
C PHE A 106 -18.73 4.87 -4.18
N ASP A 107 -19.72 4.22 -3.58
CA ASP A 107 -20.52 4.84 -2.52
C ASP A 107 -19.70 4.96 -1.23
N MET A 108 -19.34 6.18 -0.88
CA MET A 108 -18.54 6.52 0.28
C MET A 108 -19.36 6.79 1.56
N THR A 109 -20.69 6.62 1.53
CA THR A 109 -21.59 7.03 2.64
C THR A 109 -21.13 6.50 4.00
N ASP A 110 -20.63 5.27 4.06
CA ASP A 110 -20.21 4.64 5.31
C ASP A 110 -18.68 4.59 5.50
N TYR A 111 -17.91 5.30 4.67
CA TYR A 111 -16.45 5.18 4.64
C TYR A 111 -15.70 6.43 5.09
N ASP A 112 -16.36 7.30 5.86
CA ASP A 112 -15.73 8.52 6.39
C ASP A 112 -14.61 8.18 7.38
N LYS A 113 -14.86 7.22 8.27
CA LYS A 113 -13.86 6.74 9.25
C LYS A 113 -13.72 5.23 9.12
N ILE A 114 -12.53 4.76 8.85
CA ILE A 114 -12.30 3.32 8.63
C ILE A 114 -11.17 2.76 9.51
N TYR A 115 -11.35 1.51 9.88
CA TYR A 115 -10.30 0.65 10.40
C TYR A 115 -10.05 -0.50 9.42
N ILE A 116 -8.81 -0.64 8.99
CA ILE A 116 -8.39 -1.72 8.08
C ILE A 116 -7.99 -2.93 8.92
N CYS A 117 -8.89 -3.91 8.99
CA CYS A 117 -8.64 -5.17 9.68
C CYS A 117 -7.53 -5.97 8.99
N ARG A 118 -6.74 -6.64 9.80
CA ARG A 118 -5.65 -7.48 9.29
C ARG A 118 -6.07 -8.94 9.01
N GLY A 119 -7.30 -9.30 9.35
CA GLY A 119 -7.76 -10.66 9.60
C GLY A 119 -7.63 -11.67 8.46
N ARG A 120 -8.14 -11.40 7.26
CA ARG A 120 -8.32 -12.43 6.22
C ARG A 120 -7.08 -12.73 5.41
N SER A 121 -6.26 -11.75 5.10
CA SER A 121 -5.04 -11.95 4.29
C SER A 121 -4.06 -12.94 4.91
N HIS A 122 -4.24 -13.25 6.19
CA HIS A 122 -3.46 -14.22 6.93
C HIS A 122 -4.10 -15.60 6.97
N LEU A 123 -5.36 -15.72 6.55
CA LEU A 123 -6.06 -17.00 6.43
C LEU A 123 -5.78 -17.69 5.09
N CYS A 124 -5.23 -16.96 4.11
CA CYS A 124 -4.79 -17.56 2.85
C CYS A 124 -3.58 -18.46 3.13
N GLU A 125 -3.85 -19.74 3.21
CA GLU A 125 -2.85 -20.78 3.27
C GLU A 125 -1.91 -20.69 2.07
N GLY A 126 -0.63 -20.73 2.34
CA GLY A 126 0.37 -20.99 1.35
C GLY A 126 0.98 -19.75 0.70
N ASN A 127 2.29 -19.70 0.75
CA ASN A 127 3.19 -18.85 0.01
C ASN A 127 3.35 -17.40 0.49
N ARG A 128 3.78 -17.26 1.75
CA ARG A 128 4.65 -16.14 2.05
C ARG A 128 6.08 -16.63 2.22
N GLU A 129 6.83 -16.48 1.16
CA GLU A 129 8.27 -16.75 1.14
C GLU A 129 9.08 -15.93 2.16
N ASP A 130 8.44 -15.01 2.89
CA ASP A 130 9.07 -14.10 3.84
C ASP A 130 9.04 -14.54 5.29
N SER A 131 8.26 -15.58 5.63
CA SER A 131 8.43 -16.21 6.93
C SER A 131 9.38 -17.38 6.74
N ALA A 132 10.49 -17.38 7.47
CA ALA A 132 11.38 -18.55 7.55
C ALA A 132 10.64 -19.80 8.05
N VAL A 133 9.37 -19.66 8.45
CA VAL A 133 8.49 -20.71 8.93
C VAL A 133 7.13 -20.57 8.21
N PRO A 134 6.74 -21.55 7.37
CA PRO A 134 5.43 -21.58 6.71
C PRO A 134 4.30 -21.53 7.74
N GLY A 135 3.27 -20.74 7.46
CA GLY A 135 2.07 -20.64 8.31
C GLY A 135 2.18 -19.72 9.51
N VAL A 136 3.32 -19.08 9.74
CA VAL A 136 3.49 -18.11 10.82
C VAL A 136 2.91 -16.76 10.44
N ARG A 137 1.99 -16.29 11.28
CA ARG A 137 1.34 -15.00 11.15
C ARG A 137 2.19 -13.92 11.83
N ARG A 138 2.42 -12.80 11.16
CA ARG A 138 3.26 -11.72 11.68
C ARG A 138 2.46 -10.44 11.84
N ARG A 139 2.78 -9.67 12.89
CA ARG A 139 2.19 -8.35 13.18
C ARG A 139 0.66 -8.38 13.28
N GLN A 140 0.12 -9.45 13.89
CA GLN A 140 -1.30 -9.53 14.17
C GLN A 140 -1.65 -8.79 15.45
N ILE A 141 -2.85 -8.23 15.47
CA ILE A 141 -3.50 -7.77 16.71
C ILE A 141 -4.27 -8.96 17.24
N MET A 142 -3.81 -9.51 18.38
CA MET A 142 -4.36 -10.76 18.91
C MET A 142 -5.72 -10.57 19.57
N ASN A 143 -6.02 -9.36 20.02
CA ASN A 143 -7.33 -8.94 20.52
C ASN A 143 -8.06 -8.04 19.51
N GLU A 144 -7.93 -8.30 18.22
CA GLU A 144 -8.52 -7.45 17.17
C GLU A 144 -10.04 -7.31 17.31
N GLY A 145 -10.73 -8.33 17.85
CA GLY A 145 -12.16 -8.25 18.13
C GLY A 145 -12.52 -7.13 19.12
N GLU A 146 -11.79 -6.99 20.20
CA GLU A 146 -11.98 -5.91 21.19
C GLU A 146 -11.68 -4.54 20.59
N VAL A 147 -10.65 -4.45 19.74
CA VAL A 147 -10.30 -3.21 19.04
C VAL A 147 -11.41 -2.82 18.06
N VAL A 148 -11.95 -3.78 17.31
CA VAL A 148 -13.07 -3.57 16.38
C VAL A 148 -14.30 -3.06 17.13
N GLU A 149 -14.74 -3.74 18.20
CA GLU A 149 -15.88 -3.32 19.01
C GLU A 149 -15.73 -1.87 19.52
N SER A 150 -14.57 -1.54 20.09
CA SER A 150 -14.32 -0.19 20.59
C SER A 150 -14.32 0.90 19.50
N LEU A 151 -13.80 0.58 18.32
CA LEU A 151 -13.78 1.51 17.19
C LEU A 151 -15.16 1.66 16.53
N GLU A 152 -15.96 0.59 16.44
CA GLU A 152 -17.32 0.63 15.94
C GLU A 152 -18.23 1.50 16.82
N GLU A 153 -18.04 1.49 18.15
CA GLU A 153 -18.74 2.39 19.07
C GLU A 153 -18.45 3.87 18.79
N MET A 154 -17.29 4.18 18.17
CA MET A 154 -16.93 5.53 17.73
C MET A 154 -17.46 5.86 16.32
N GLY A 155 -18.20 4.97 15.68
CA GLY A 155 -18.66 5.11 14.31
C GLY A 155 -17.55 4.89 13.27
N VAL A 156 -16.51 4.16 13.62
CA VAL A 156 -15.47 3.73 12.67
C VAL A 156 -15.93 2.43 12.00
N LYS A 157 -15.95 2.41 10.68
CA LYS A 157 -16.29 1.20 9.92
C LYS A 157 -15.08 0.29 9.80
N CYS A 158 -15.20 -0.95 10.24
CA CYS A 158 -14.16 -1.95 10.14
C CYS A 158 -14.26 -2.70 8.81
N ILE A 159 -13.17 -2.76 8.05
CA ILE A 159 -13.15 -3.35 6.71
C ILE A 159 -11.98 -4.32 6.53
N PHE A 160 -12.18 -5.31 5.68
CA PHE A 160 -11.11 -6.16 5.15
C PHE A 160 -10.68 -5.62 3.79
N PHE A 161 -9.48 -5.11 3.73
CA PHE A 161 -9.00 -4.36 2.57
C PHE A 161 -8.89 -5.20 1.29
N GLU A 162 -8.77 -6.50 1.41
CA GLU A 162 -8.80 -7.47 0.30
C GLU A 162 -10.17 -7.60 -0.38
N ASP A 163 -11.25 -7.16 0.24
CA ASP A 163 -12.61 -7.21 -0.33
C ASP A 163 -12.86 -6.08 -1.35
N TYR A 164 -11.92 -5.16 -1.51
CA TYR A 164 -12.04 -3.97 -2.36
C TYR A 164 -11.07 -4.04 -3.55
N THR A 165 -11.50 -3.50 -4.69
CA THR A 165 -10.64 -3.29 -5.85
C THR A 165 -9.61 -2.19 -5.60
N VAL A 166 -8.59 -2.09 -6.45
CA VAL A 166 -7.60 -1.00 -6.38
C VAL A 166 -8.26 0.36 -6.50
N ALA A 167 -9.25 0.52 -7.39
CA ALA A 167 -9.99 1.77 -7.57
C ALA A 167 -10.75 2.17 -6.30
N GLU A 168 -11.46 1.24 -5.67
CA GLU A 168 -12.19 1.48 -4.41
C GLU A 168 -11.24 1.82 -3.26
N LYS A 169 -10.12 1.12 -3.13
CA LYS A 169 -9.07 1.44 -2.15
C LYS A 169 -8.54 2.85 -2.30
N ILE A 170 -8.31 3.27 -3.54
CA ILE A 170 -7.87 4.64 -3.85
C ILE A 170 -8.95 5.64 -3.42
N GLN A 171 -10.23 5.38 -3.72
CA GLN A 171 -11.32 6.28 -3.31
C GLN A 171 -11.48 6.35 -1.80
N ILE A 172 -11.41 5.22 -1.10
CA ILE A 172 -11.47 5.15 0.36
C ILE A 172 -10.36 6.05 0.96
N PHE A 173 -9.11 5.86 0.54
CA PHE A 173 -8.02 6.69 1.06
C PHE A 173 -8.14 8.16 0.68
N ASN A 174 -8.66 8.46 -0.51
CA ASN A 174 -8.80 9.84 -0.97
C ASN A 174 -9.86 10.64 -0.23
N LYS A 175 -10.93 9.99 0.24
CA LYS A 175 -12.12 10.66 0.76
C LYS A 175 -12.36 10.48 2.25
N ALA A 176 -11.85 9.43 2.88
CA ALA A 176 -12.02 9.21 4.31
C ALA A 176 -11.39 10.35 5.11
N SER A 177 -12.05 10.75 6.19
CA SER A 177 -11.49 11.71 7.15
C SER A 177 -10.52 11.06 8.14
N LEU A 178 -10.69 9.76 8.41
CA LEU A 178 -9.85 8.99 9.33
C LEU A 178 -9.59 7.59 8.79
N ILE A 179 -8.32 7.18 8.79
CA ILE A 179 -7.90 5.82 8.45
C ILE A 179 -7.02 5.27 9.58
N ILE A 180 -7.48 4.21 10.20
CA ILE A 180 -6.71 3.48 11.23
C ILE A 180 -6.28 2.14 10.63
N SER A 181 -5.01 1.80 10.74
CA SER A 181 -4.51 0.52 10.20
C SER A 181 -3.32 0.01 10.98
N PRO A 182 -3.27 -1.29 11.29
CA PRO A 182 -2.01 -1.93 11.66
C PRO A 182 -1.01 -1.77 10.51
N GLN A 183 0.27 -1.65 10.85
CA GLN A 183 1.32 -1.58 9.86
C GLN A 183 1.24 -2.75 8.85
N SER A 184 0.94 -2.45 7.60
CA SER A 184 0.72 -3.45 6.56
C SER A 184 1.06 -2.93 5.17
N GLY A 185 1.18 -3.83 4.19
CA GLY A 185 1.39 -3.44 2.79
C GLY A 185 0.28 -2.53 2.23
N GLY A 186 -0.95 -2.66 2.73
CA GLY A 186 -2.08 -1.81 2.35
C GLY A 186 -1.89 -0.33 2.64
N MET A 187 -1.01 0.01 3.59
CA MET A 187 -0.68 1.40 3.89
C MET A 187 -0.01 2.15 2.72
N VAL A 188 0.43 1.47 1.66
CA VAL A 188 0.91 2.13 0.44
C VAL A 188 -0.16 3.01 -0.20
N PHE A 189 -1.44 2.71 0.03
CA PHE A 189 -2.55 3.54 -0.46
C PHE A 189 -2.62 4.92 0.21
N SER A 190 -1.83 5.20 1.26
CA SER A 190 -1.60 6.57 1.74
C SER A 190 -1.09 7.52 0.66
N LEU A 191 -0.49 7.00 -0.41
CA LEU A 191 -0.21 7.75 -1.64
C LEU A 191 -1.42 8.55 -2.16
N PHE A 192 -2.61 8.05 -1.94
CA PHE A 192 -3.86 8.59 -2.48
C PHE A 192 -4.72 9.33 -1.44
N ALA A 193 -4.27 9.36 -0.20
CA ALA A 193 -5.04 10.00 0.88
C ALA A 193 -5.25 11.49 0.64
N GLY A 194 -6.45 12.00 0.96
CA GLY A 194 -6.76 13.42 0.87
C GLY A 194 -5.98 14.24 1.91
N PRO A 195 -5.83 15.55 1.71
CA PRO A 195 -5.13 16.42 2.66
C PRO A 195 -5.87 16.54 4.01
N GLN A 196 -7.14 16.18 4.05
CA GLN A 196 -7.98 16.14 5.26
C GLN A 196 -7.96 14.78 5.96
N THR A 197 -7.35 13.77 5.36
CA THR A 197 -7.34 12.40 5.91
C THR A 197 -6.31 12.31 7.04
N ASP A 198 -6.76 11.99 8.24
CA ASP A 198 -5.86 11.64 9.34
C ASP A 198 -5.55 10.14 9.30
N ILE A 199 -4.29 9.78 9.18
CA ILE A 199 -3.84 8.38 9.14
C ILE A 199 -3.22 8.01 10.48
N VAL A 200 -3.79 7.00 11.13
CA VAL A 200 -3.28 6.41 12.37
C VAL A 200 -2.72 5.03 12.08
N GLU A 201 -1.41 4.89 12.17
CA GLU A 201 -0.72 3.60 12.06
C GLU A 201 -0.58 2.97 13.44
N ILE A 202 -1.13 1.78 13.64
CA ILE A 202 -0.81 0.96 14.82
C ILE A 202 0.53 0.29 14.55
N TYR A 203 1.54 0.72 15.28
CA TYR A 203 2.93 0.43 14.98
C TYR A 203 3.47 -0.68 15.90
N PRO A 204 4.10 -1.73 15.35
CA PRO A 204 4.60 -2.83 16.16
C PRO A 204 5.77 -2.39 17.04
N PRO A 205 5.95 -3.00 18.24
CA PRO A 205 6.93 -2.56 19.23
C PRO A 205 8.41 -2.78 18.81
N ASN A 206 8.65 -3.59 17.78
CA ASN A 206 9.98 -3.76 17.19
C ASN A 206 9.91 -3.44 15.69
N PRO A 207 10.11 -2.19 15.32
CA PRO A 207 10.09 -1.81 13.93
C PRO A 207 11.26 -2.44 13.18
N HIS A 208 10.98 -3.10 12.06
CA HIS A 208 12.01 -3.39 11.08
C HIS A 208 12.52 -2.05 10.52
N GLN A 209 13.81 -1.99 10.18
CA GLN A 209 14.49 -0.80 9.63
C GLN A 209 13.84 -0.21 8.35
N TYR A 210 12.78 -0.83 7.82
CA TYR A 210 12.04 -0.36 6.64
C TYR A 210 10.62 0.14 6.97
N CYS A 211 10.31 0.37 8.23
CA CYS A 211 8.95 0.71 8.64
C CYS A 211 8.61 2.20 8.51
N ASP A 212 9.53 3.05 8.08
CA ASP A 212 9.29 4.50 7.94
C ASP A 212 8.76 4.90 6.54
N GLN A 213 8.64 3.95 5.63
CA GLN A 213 8.20 4.22 4.25
C GLN A 213 6.83 4.89 4.13
N TYR A 214 5.89 4.61 5.05
CA TYR A 214 4.54 5.20 5.01
C TYR A 214 4.51 6.61 5.60
N ILE A 215 5.26 6.86 6.68
CA ILE A 215 5.43 8.22 7.20
C ILE A 215 6.15 9.12 6.19
N ASP A 216 7.08 8.58 5.39
CA ASP A 216 7.76 9.33 4.35
C ASP A 216 6.79 9.71 3.21
N ILE A 217 5.92 8.80 2.77
CA ILE A 217 4.85 9.11 1.82
C ILE A 217 4.00 10.28 2.36
N CYS A 218 3.47 10.14 3.58
CA CYS A 218 2.58 11.11 4.18
C CYS A 218 3.26 12.46 4.37
N ARG A 219 4.51 12.48 4.83
CA ARG A 219 5.31 13.70 5.01
C ARG A 219 5.49 14.46 3.70
N HIS A 220 5.79 13.77 2.61
CA HIS A 220 6.02 14.41 1.31
C HIS A 220 4.73 14.86 0.62
N LEU A 221 3.61 14.28 0.97
CA LEU A 221 2.29 14.64 0.43
C LEU A 221 1.45 15.54 1.35
N ASP A 222 2.05 16.02 2.47
CA ASP A 222 1.38 16.85 3.48
C ASP A 222 0.09 16.20 4.05
N ILE A 223 0.13 14.88 4.26
CA ILE A 223 -0.97 14.11 4.82
C ILE A 223 -0.75 13.95 6.33
N PRO A 224 -1.74 14.29 7.18
CA PRO A 224 -1.69 14.03 8.61
C PRO A 224 -1.42 12.55 8.89
N PHE A 225 -0.39 12.27 9.71
CA PHE A 225 0.01 10.91 10.02
C PHE A 225 0.47 10.80 11.47
N ARG A 226 -0.14 9.88 12.21
CA ARG A 226 0.17 9.61 13.61
C ARG A 226 0.49 8.13 13.81
N ARG A 227 1.38 7.82 14.76
CA ARG A 227 1.69 6.44 15.14
C ARG A 227 1.20 6.17 16.55
N PHE A 228 0.38 5.15 16.68
CA PHE A 228 0.03 4.56 17.97
C PHE A 228 1.06 3.47 18.29
N THR A 229 1.83 3.68 19.35
CA THR A 229 2.95 2.82 19.76
C THR A 229 2.72 2.14 21.10
N ASP A 230 1.62 2.43 21.77
CA ASP A 230 1.27 1.80 23.03
C ASP A 230 0.65 0.41 22.80
N VAL A 231 1.52 -0.52 22.40
CA VAL A 231 1.18 -1.90 22.05
C VAL A 231 2.10 -2.86 22.82
N ALA A 232 1.52 -3.89 23.41
CA ALA A 232 2.29 -4.95 24.05
C ALA A 232 2.74 -5.99 23.02
N LYS A 233 4.04 -6.29 23.02
CA LYS A 233 4.61 -7.35 22.19
C LYS A 233 4.32 -8.71 22.82
N LEU A 234 3.84 -9.67 22.02
CA LEU A 234 3.56 -11.03 22.50
C LEU A 234 4.64 -12.05 22.16
N ASP A 235 5.26 -11.94 20.98
CA ASP A 235 6.14 -12.98 20.48
C ASP A 235 7.24 -12.47 19.54
N GLY A 236 8.07 -13.39 19.01
CA GLY A 236 9.13 -13.10 18.05
C GLY A 236 8.64 -12.73 16.64
N TYR A 237 7.33 -12.78 16.37
CA TYR A 237 6.72 -12.49 15.09
C TYR A 237 6.08 -11.11 15.03
N ASP A 238 6.34 -10.28 16.06
CA ASP A 238 5.79 -8.93 16.24
C ASP A 238 4.25 -8.94 16.33
N ASN A 239 3.65 -10.05 16.78
CA ASN A 239 2.25 -10.07 17.17
C ASN A 239 2.07 -9.23 18.42
N MET A 240 0.95 -8.51 18.49
CA MET A 240 0.74 -7.48 19.51
C MET A 240 -0.65 -7.56 20.14
N VAL A 241 -0.76 -7.03 21.32
CA VAL A 241 -2.04 -6.68 21.95
C VAL A 241 -2.12 -5.17 22.01
N VAL A 242 -3.26 -4.63 21.63
CA VAL A 242 -3.56 -3.21 21.62
C VAL A 242 -4.51 -2.91 22.79
N ASP A 243 -4.18 -1.91 23.62
CA ASP A 243 -5.15 -1.36 24.56
C ASP A 243 -6.18 -0.57 23.75
N SER A 244 -7.40 -1.11 23.64
CA SER A 244 -8.46 -0.50 22.83
C SER A 244 -8.91 0.85 23.40
N THR A 245 -8.89 1.02 24.74
CA THR A 245 -9.23 2.29 25.38
C THR A 245 -8.20 3.38 25.06
N GLU A 246 -6.91 3.05 25.17
CA GLU A 246 -5.84 3.98 24.85
C GLU A 246 -5.82 4.31 23.34
N LEU A 247 -6.12 3.34 22.47
CA LEU A 247 -6.26 3.61 21.03
C LEU A 247 -7.40 4.59 20.76
N VAL A 248 -8.57 4.38 21.37
CA VAL A 248 -9.72 5.28 21.27
C VAL A 248 -9.35 6.71 21.71
N ASN A 249 -8.73 6.84 22.88
CA ASN A 249 -8.27 8.14 23.40
C ASN A 249 -7.28 8.82 22.44
N PHE A 250 -6.35 8.05 21.88
CA PHE A 250 -5.36 8.55 20.94
C PHE A 250 -5.98 9.04 19.63
N VAL A 251 -7.01 8.35 19.15
CA VAL A 251 -7.72 8.71 17.89
C VAL A 251 -8.55 9.97 18.08
N GLN A 252 -9.13 10.18 19.27
CA GLN A 252 -9.98 11.34 19.59
C GLN A 252 -9.20 12.63 19.91
N GLY A 253 -7.94 12.51 20.35
CA GLY A 253 -7.10 13.65 20.74
C GLY A 253 -6.23 14.15 19.63
#